data_ccd01fafc1c20bae0344d070d193af83
#
_entry.id   ccd01fafc1c20bae0344d070d193af83
#
_cell.length_a   1.000
_cell.length_b   1.000
_cell.length_c   1.000
_cell.angle_alpha   90.00
_cell.angle_beta   90.00
_cell.angle_gamma   90.00
#
_symmetry.space_group_name_H-M   'P 1'
#
loop_
_entity.id
_entity.type
_entity.pdbx_description
1 polymer ?
#
loop_
_entity_poly.entity_id
_entity_poly.type
_entity_poly.pdbx_seq_one_letter_code
_entity_poly.pdbx_strand_id
1 'polypeptide(L)'
;MQQLFNFFIKNKIFVLFLLLFSIAISLTIKSHQFHRTKLLNSSNYIIGSIYGLSNSVSQYFHLVKENKLLLEENSKIKSQLFNQTKYSTIDPVLEQHFNLNPAIVYKNSYSLKNNYITLNKGLKDGINEDYGVVTSKGIVGVIDKTSSKYCRVLSILNSNSKINVKLKKTNHFGTLSWDSKSADIVQLNDIQDLVKLTIGDSVTTSGFSSIFPANIPVGKISSYRLNDTKDLYVIDVKLFNDMTNLEHVYIIKNTDFNEIDNLNQYDE
;
A
#
# COMPACT_ATOMS: atom_id res chain seq x y z
N MET A 1 -6.69 13.89 -61.80
CA MET A 1 -6.44 12.74 -62.72
C MET A 1 -5.26 12.93 -63.64
N GLN A 2 -5.08 14.10 -64.27
CA GLN A 2 -3.96 14.38 -65.20
C GLN A 2 -2.57 14.23 -64.54
N GLN A 3 -2.39 14.58 -63.30
CA GLN A 3 -1.08 14.46 -62.57
C GLN A 3 -0.61 13.00 -62.38
N LEU A 4 -1.55 12.10 -62.10
CA LEU A 4 -1.29 10.66 -62.00
C LEU A 4 -0.89 10.07 -63.33
N PHE A 5 -1.59 10.46 -64.43
CA PHE A 5 -1.26 10.00 -65.79
C PHE A 5 0.13 10.46 -66.23
N ASN A 6 0.49 11.71 -65.94
CA ASN A 6 1.80 12.25 -66.24
C ASN A 6 2.92 11.57 -65.46
N PHE A 7 2.66 11.16 -64.20
CA PHE A 7 3.63 10.39 -63.38
C PHE A 7 3.92 9.03 -64.01
N PHE A 8 2.89 8.31 -64.48
CA PHE A 8 3.06 7.00 -65.13
C PHE A 8 3.81 7.11 -66.44
N ILE A 9 3.49 8.15 -67.26
CA ILE A 9 4.19 8.36 -68.53
C ILE A 9 5.68 8.76 -68.32
N LYS A 10 5.94 9.63 -67.37
CA LYS A 10 7.30 10.08 -67.04
C LYS A 10 8.18 8.97 -66.50
N ASN A 11 7.62 8.03 -65.72
CA ASN A 11 8.36 6.94 -65.08
C ASN A 11 8.01 5.58 -65.66
N LYS A 12 7.64 5.50 -66.92
CA LYS A 12 7.16 4.29 -67.60
C LYS A 12 8.11 3.07 -67.44
N ILE A 13 9.43 3.27 -67.48
CA ILE A 13 10.42 2.20 -67.29
C ILE A 13 10.41 1.67 -65.87
N PHE A 14 10.32 2.55 -64.87
CA PHE A 14 10.23 2.18 -63.45
C PHE A 14 8.93 1.46 -63.12
N VAL A 15 7.82 1.93 -63.68
CA VAL A 15 6.49 1.29 -63.47
C VAL A 15 6.49 -0.10 -64.13
N LEU A 16 7.05 -0.23 -65.32
CA LEU A 16 7.18 -1.51 -66.01
C LEU A 16 8.05 -2.48 -65.21
N PHE A 17 9.20 -2.01 -64.67
CA PHE A 17 10.07 -2.79 -63.81
C PHE A 17 9.34 -3.29 -62.58
N LEU A 18 8.58 -2.42 -61.88
CA LEU A 18 7.86 -2.73 -60.67
C LEU A 18 6.73 -3.75 -60.94
N LEU A 19 6.07 -3.64 -62.11
CA LEU A 19 5.06 -4.59 -62.54
C LEU A 19 5.67 -5.97 -62.85
N LEU A 20 6.75 -6.03 -63.61
CA LEU A 20 7.45 -7.28 -63.90
C LEU A 20 8.03 -7.92 -62.65
N PHE A 21 8.59 -7.11 -61.75
CA PHE A 21 9.08 -7.57 -60.44
C PHE A 21 7.99 -8.17 -59.58
N SER A 22 6.81 -7.53 -59.51
CA SER A 22 5.65 -8.07 -58.81
C SER A 22 5.16 -9.41 -59.38
N ILE A 23 5.14 -9.53 -60.71
CA ILE A 23 4.81 -10.80 -61.40
C ILE A 23 5.85 -11.87 -61.12
N ALA A 24 7.15 -11.54 -61.18
CA ALA A 24 8.21 -12.47 -60.85
C ALA A 24 8.15 -12.99 -59.41
N ILE A 25 7.89 -12.10 -58.45
CA ILE A 25 7.68 -12.50 -57.03
C ILE A 25 6.47 -13.39 -56.93
N SER A 26 5.33 -13.05 -57.53
CA SER A 26 4.10 -13.83 -57.48
C SER A 26 4.32 -15.25 -58.07
N LEU A 27 5.02 -15.37 -59.18
CA LEU A 27 5.35 -16.66 -59.81
C LEU A 27 6.33 -17.47 -58.97
N THR A 28 7.32 -16.82 -58.33
CA THR A 28 8.29 -17.47 -57.47
C THR A 28 7.61 -18.08 -56.22
N ILE A 29 6.67 -17.32 -55.61
CA ILE A 29 5.90 -17.78 -54.48
C ILE A 29 4.97 -18.95 -54.84
N LYS A 30 4.40 -18.89 -56.06
CA LYS A 30 3.47 -19.91 -56.55
C LYS A 30 4.17 -21.21 -57.03
N SER A 31 5.41 -21.09 -57.50
CA SER A 31 6.16 -22.18 -58.11
C SER A 31 6.87 -23.13 -57.13
N HIS A 32 7.21 -22.66 -55.90
CA HIS A 32 7.91 -23.47 -54.92
C HIS A 32 7.17 -23.53 -53.58
N GLN A 33 6.67 -24.72 -53.19
CA GLN A 33 6.05 -24.99 -51.87
C GLN A 33 6.95 -24.59 -50.69
N PHE A 34 8.26 -24.68 -50.87
CA PHE A 34 9.26 -24.34 -49.84
C PHE A 34 9.26 -22.84 -49.49
N HIS A 35 9.09 -21.96 -50.47
CA HIS A 35 9.02 -20.50 -50.22
C HIS A 35 7.71 -20.09 -49.56
N ARG A 36 6.60 -20.76 -49.89
CA ARG A 36 5.31 -20.55 -49.27
C ARG A 36 5.31 -20.91 -47.77
N THR A 37 5.95 -22.01 -47.42
CA THR A 37 6.03 -22.44 -46.00
C THR A 37 6.92 -21.50 -45.16
N LYS A 38 8.02 -21.01 -45.75
CA LYS A 38 8.92 -20.05 -45.10
C LYS A 38 8.26 -18.68 -44.89
N LEU A 39 7.52 -18.20 -45.87
CA LEU A 39 6.76 -16.93 -45.76
C LEU A 39 5.63 -17.03 -44.73
N LEU A 40 4.87 -18.14 -44.70
CA LEU A 40 3.82 -18.39 -43.72
C LEU A 40 4.38 -18.52 -42.28
N ASN A 41 5.52 -19.20 -42.14
CA ASN A 41 6.19 -19.31 -40.83
C ASN A 41 6.77 -17.99 -40.33
N SER A 42 7.35 -17.17 -41.23
CA SER A 42 7.85 -15.84 -40.88
C SER A 42 6.71 -14.88 -40.52
N SER A 43 5.59 -14.95 -41.26
CA SER A 43 4.38 -14.18 -40.92
C SER A 43 3.78 -14.57 -39.57
N ASN A 44 3.71 -15.86 -39.27
CA ASN A 44 3.23 -16.34 -38.00
C ASN A 44 4.14 -15.93 -36.82
N TYR A 45 5.45 -15.86 -37.03
CA TYR A 45 6.40 -15.39 -36.02
C TYR A 45 6.21 -13.89 -35.70
N ILE A 46 6.03 -13.06 -36.72
CA ILE A 46 5.81 -11.60 -36.58
C ILE A 46 4.43 -11.34 -35.94
N ILE A 47 3.39 -12.03 -36.41
CA ILE A 47 2.06 -11.93 -35.85
C ILE A 47 2.03 -12.43 -34.40
N GLY A 48 2.69 -13.54 -34.08
CA GLY A 48 2.81 -14.07 -32.74
C GLY A 48 3.54 -13.13 -31.78
N SER A 49 4.58 -12.45 -32.21
CA SER A 49 5.28 -11.45 -31.38
C SER A 49 4.47 -10.19 -31.14
N ILE A 50 3.69 -9.71 -32.11
CA ILE A 50 2.79 -8.57 -31.95
C ILE A 50 1.63 -8.92 -31.00
N TYR A 51 1.04 -10.10 -31.11
CA TYR A 51 0.03 -10.58 -30.17
C TYR A 51 0.59 -10.80 -28.76
N GLY A 52 1.85 -11.27 -28.65
CA GLY A 52 2.53 -11.42 -27.35
C GLY A 52 2.73 -10.07 -26.65
N LEU A 53 3.16 -9.05 -27.36
CA LEU A 53 3.31 -7.69 -26.80
C LEU A 53 1.97 -7.06 -26.42
N SER A 54 0.95 -7.21 -27.26
CA SER A 54 -0.41 -6.71 -26.97
C SER A 54 -1.02 -7.40 -25.77
N ASN A 55 -0.85 -8.72 -25.63
CA ASN A 55 -1.31 -9.48 -24.47
C ASN A 55 -0.59 -9.06 -23.19
N SER A 56 0.72 -8.83 -23.23
CA SER A 56 1.48 -8.40 -22.05
C SER A 56 1.02 -7.03 -21.53
N VAL A 57 0.74 -6.09 -22.42
CA VAL A 57 0.19 -4.77 -22.07
C VAL A 57 -1.23 -4.90 -21.50
N SER A 58 -2.08 -5.69 -22.13
CA SER A 58 -3.45 -5.94 -21.65
C SER A 58 -3.46 -6.64 -20.28
N GLN A 59 -2.60 -7.63 -20.08
CA GLN A 59 -2.43 -8.32 -18.79
C GLN A 59 -1.95 -7.35 -17.70
N TYR A 60 -1.03 -6.44 -17.99
CA TYR A 60 -0.59 -5.43 -17.02
C TYR A 60 -1.75 -4.55 -16.53
N PHE A 61 -2.57 -4.02 -17.43
CA PHE A 61 -3.74 -3.23 -17.06
C PHE A 61 -4.80 -4.05 -16.32
N HIS A 62 -4.95 -5.34 -16.66
CA HIS A 62 -5.84 -6.25 -15.95
C HIS A 62 -5.34 -6.50 -14.51
N LEU A 63 -4.05 -6.74 -14.32
CA LEU A 63 -3.43 -6.91 -13.01
C LEU A 63 -3.60 -5.67 -12.11
N VAL A 64 -3.41 -4.47 -12.66
CA VAL A 64 -3.63 -3.21 -11.91
C VAL A 64 -5.08 -3.10 -11.44
N LYS A 65 -6.03 -3.44 -12.31
CA LYS A 65 -7.47 -3.43 -11.95
C LYS A 65 -7.81 -4.49 -10.91
N GLU A 66 -7.30 -5.70 -11.06
CA GLU A 66 -7.49 -6.80 -10.11
C GLU A 66 -6.88 -6.47 -8.75
N ASN A 67 -5.66 -5.92 -8.73
CA ASN A 67 -5.02 -5.50 -7.49
C ASN A 67 -5.86 -4.45 -6.74
N LYS A 68 -6.43 -3.48 -7.47
CA LYS A 68 -7.33 -2.49 -6.88
C LYS A 68 -8.59 -3.13 -6.29
N LEU A 69 -9.23 -4.06 -7.00
CA LEU A 69 -10.39 -4.79 -6.50
C LEU A 69 -10.06 -5.60 -5.25
N LEU A 70 -8.94 -6.31 -5.25
CA LEU A 70 -8.48 -7.08 -4.10
C LEU A 70 -8.18 -6.19 -2.88
N LEU A 71 -7.62 -4.98 -3.09
CA LEU A 71 -7.42 -4.01 -2.01
C LEU A 71 -8.75 -3.52 -1.42
N GLU A 72 -9.74 -3.25 -2.27
CA GLU A 72 -11.09 -2.84 -1.84
C GLU A 72 -11.82 -3.97 -1.10
N GLU A 73 -11.75 -5.20 -1.57
CA GLU A 73 -12.31 -6.38 -0.88
C GLU A 73 -11.61 -6.64 0.46
N ASN A 74 -10.28 -6.59 0.50
CA ASN A 74 -9.52 -6.72 1.73
C ASN A 74 -9.87 -5.64 2.75
N SER A 75 -10.06 -4.39 2.30
CA SER A 75 -10.45 -3.30 3.20
C SER A 75 -11.82 -3.54 3.81
N LYS A 76 -12.77 -4.02 3.02
CA LYS A 76 -14.14 -4.35 3.47
C LYS A 76 -14.15 -5.51 4.47
N ILE A 77 -13.43 -6.60 4.18
CA ILE A 77 -13.33 -7.75 5.10
C ILE A 77 -12.66 -7.32 6.42
N LYS A 78 -11.62 -6.52 6.37
CA LYS A 78 -10.95 -6.02 7.58
C LYS A 78 -11.83 -5.07 8.39
N SER A 79 -12.60 -4.19 7.73
CA SER A 79 -13.58 -3.35 8.43
C SER A 79 -14.61 -4.20 9.16
N GLN A 80 -15.13 -5.25 8.52
CA GLN A 80 -16.03 -6.20 9.14
C GLN A 80 -15.39 -6.92 10.34
N LEU A 81 -14.15 -7.35 10.19
CA LEU A 81 -13.41 -8.02 11.27
C LEU A 81 -13.21 -7.10 12.49
N PHE A 82 -12.80 -5.84 12.27
CA PHE A 82 -12.64 -4.87 13.37
C PHE A 82 -13.95 -4.56 14.07
N ASN A 83 -15.05 -4.53 13.31
CA ASN A 83 -16.39 -4.31 13.89
C ASN A 83 -16.98 -5.57 14.55
N GLN A 84 -16.53 -6.77 14.19
CA GLN A 84 -17.01 -8.05 14.79
C GLN A 84 -16.29 -8.46 16.08
N THR A 85 -15.10 -7.94 16.38
CA THR A 85 -14.29 -8.38 17.53
C THR A 85 -14.92 -8.04 18.90
N LYS A 86 -16.19 -7.65 18.95
CA LYS A 86 -16.93 -7.18 20.12
C LYS A 86 -17.84 -8.18 20.84
N TYR A 87 -17.85 -9.44 20.46
CA TYR A 87 -18.62 -10.43 21.22
C TYR A 87 -17.77 -11.12 22.28
N SER A 88 -17.22 -10.36 23.21
CA SER A 88 -16.81 -10.89 24.51
C SER A 88 -17.71 -10.28 25.56
N THR A 89 -18.60 -11.13 26.04
CA THR A 89 -19.58 -10.96 27.12
C THR A 89 -18.98 -10.25 28.34
N ILE A 90 -19.14 -8.96 28.53
CA ILE A 90 -19.25 -8.32 29.87
C ILE A 90 -19.49 -6.80 29.85
N ASP A 91 -19.21 -6.03 28.76
CA ASP A 91 -19.63 -4.62 28.77
C ASP A 91 -20.05 -4.13 27.37
N PRO A 92 -21.17 -3.38 27.24
CA PRO A 92 -21.52 -2.65 26.05
C PRO A 92 -20.64 -1.39 25.94
N VAL A 93 -19.33 -1.57 25.85
CA VAL A 93 -18.41 -0.46 25.58
C VAL A 93 -18.51 -0.08 24.14
N LEU A 94 -19.08 1.12 23.90
CA LEU A 94 -19.03 1.94 22.68
C LEU A 94 -18.79 1.17 21.39
N GLU A 95 -19.84 1.01 20.60
CA GLU A 95 -19.74 0.48 19.23
C GLU A 95 -18.97 1.45 18.34
N GLN A 96 -17.64 1.39 18.39
CA GLN A 96 -16.80 2.13 17.46
C GLN A 96 -16.87 1.46 16.10
N HIS A 97 -17.38 2.17 15.11
CA HIS A 97 -17.44 1.69 13.74
C HIS A 97 -16.22 2.17 12.98
N PHE A 98 -15.41 1.24 12.50
CA PHE A 98 -14.20 1.53 11.73
C PHE A 98 -14.41 1.18 10.24
N ASN A 99 -14.12 2.14 9.38
CA ASN A 99 -14.07 1.94 7.95
C ASN A 99 -12.61 2.04 7.47
N LEU A 100 -12.21 1.16 6.55
CA LEU A 100 -10.89 1.16 5.97
C LEU A 100 -10.93 1.64 4.53
N ASN A 101 -10.09 2.65 4.23
CA ASN A 101 -9.90 3.17 2.88
C ASN A 101 -8.50 2.80 2.37
N PRO A 102 -8.36 2.05 1.27
CA PRO A 102 -7.06 1.73 0.72
C PRO A 102 -6.40 2.97 0.11
N ALA A 103 -5.09 3.09 0.32
CA ALA A 103 -4.27 4.17 -0.23
C ALA A 103 -2.90 3.64 -0.67
N ILE A 104 -2.26 4.38 -1.58
CA ILE A 104 -0.93 4.09 -2.09
C ILE A 104 0.05 5.10 -1.50
N VAL A 105 1.20 4.63 -1.09
CA VAL A 105 2.30 5.46 -0.62
C VAL A 105 2.95 6.17 -1.80
N TYR A 106 2.88 7.50 -1.82
CA TYR A 106 3.52 8.33 -2.83
C TYR A 106 4.95 8.68 -2.46
N LYS A 107 5.22 8.94 -1.17
CA LYS A 107 6.54 9.24 -0.64
C LYS A 107 6.68 8.62 0.74
N ASN A 108 7.82 8.02 1.04
CA ASN A 108 8.15 7.45 2.34
C ASN A 108 9.50 7.99 2.84
N SER A 109 9.55 8.44 4.08
CA SER A 109 10.77 8.79 4.80
C SER A 109 10.89 7.90 6.03
N TYR A 110 12.07 7.32 6.26
CA TYR A 110 12.33 6.39 7.37
C TYR A 110 13.72 6.57 8.01
N SER A 111 14.56 7.45 7.47
CA SER A 111 15.96 7.62 7.89
C SER A 111 16.25 8.96 8.57
N LEU A 112 15.25 9.81 8.71
CA LEU A 112 15.34 11.12 9.36
C LEU A 112 14.88 11.00 10.83
N LYS A 113 15.15 11.99 11.66
CA LYS A 113 14.60 12.10 13.01
C LYS A 113 13.08 12.30 12.98
N ASN A 114 12.58 13.08 12.02
CA ASN A 114 11.17 13.36 11.83
C ASN A 114 10.72 12.78 10.48
N ASN A 115 10.20 11.58 10.49
CA ASN A 115 9.78 10.85 9.30
C ASN A 115 8.29 11.04 9.02
N TYR A 116 7.98 11.26 7.75
CA TYR A 116 6.61 11.41 7.25
C TYR A 116 6.40 10.54 6.02
N ILE A 117 5.15 10.13 5.82
CA ILE A 117 4.72 9.37 4.66
C ILE A 117 3.64 10.20 3.95
N THR A 118 3.67 10.26 2.62
CA THR A 118 2.63 10.93 1.83
C THR A 118 1.79 9.87 1.13
N LEU A 119 0.48 9.97 1.24
CA LEU A 119 -0.48 9.07 0.60
C LEU A 119 -1.25 9.80 -0.51
N ASN A 120 -1.71 9.05 -1.52
CA ASN A 120 -2.49 9.53 -2.67
C ASN A 120 -3.98 9.69 -2.37
N LYS A 121 -4.33 10.01 -1.14
CA LYS A 121 -5.69 10.24 -0.65
C LYS A 121 -5.75 11.53 0.15
N GLY A 122 -6.85 12.29 0.05
CA GLY A 122 -7.01 13.56 0.73
C GLY A 122 -8.45 13.92 1.05
N LEU A 123 -8.71 15.21 1.27
CA LEU A 123 -10.07 15.70 1.62
C LEU A 123 -11.14 15.31 0.61
N LYS A 124 -10.82 15.23 -0.70
CA LYS A 124 -11.76 14.77 -1.74
C LYS A 124 -12.17 13.31 -1.59
N ASP A 125 -11.36 12.51 -0.90
CA ASP A 125 -11.63 11.10 -0.60
C ASP A 125 -12.25 10.93 0.80
N GLY A 126 -12.58 12.02 1.49
CA GLY A 126 -13.13 12.01 2.84
C GLY A 126 -12.10 11.67 3.92
N ILE A 127 -10.82 11.97 3.66
CA ILE A 127 -9.72 11.74 4.60
C ILE A 127 -9.45 13.02 5.38
N ASN A 128 -9.46 12.90 6.71
CA ASN A 128 -9.19 13.99 7.64
C ASN A 128 -7.92 13.69 8.47
N GLU A 129 -7.51 14.67 9.26
CA GLU A 129 -6.46 14.53 10.27
C GLU A 129 -6.90 13.56 11.36
N ASP A 130 -5.98 13.02 12.14
CA ASP A 130 -6.17 12.04 13.20
C ASP A 130 -6.72 10.67 12.77
N TYR A 131 -6.73 10.38 11.48
CA TYR A 131 -7.02 9.02 11.02
C TYR A 131 -5.77 8.15 11.13
N GLY A 132 -5.96 6.91 11.63
CA GLY A 132 -4.90 5.92 11.72
C GLY A 132 -4.53 5.33 10.36
N VAL A 133 -3.27 4.96 10.20
CA VAL A 133 -2.77 4.30 8.98
C VAL A 133 -2.12 2.99 9.34
N VAL A 134 -2.52 1.91 8.65
CA VAL A 134 -2.06 0.54 8.90
C VAL A 134 -1.74 -0.18 7.58
N THR A 135 -1.01 -1.28 7.71
CA THR A 135 -0.89 -2.31 6.65
C THR A 135 -1.65 -3.58 7.04
N SER A 136 -1.44 -4.65 6.28
CA SER A 136 -1.87 -6.00 6.68
C SER A 136 -1.08 -6.55 7.88
N LYS A 137 0.12 -6.02 8.14
CA LYS A 137 1.04 -6.51 9.18
C LYS A 137 0.96 -5.69 10.48
N GLY A 138 0.50 -4.44 10.42
CA GLY A 138 0.44 -3.59 11.62
C GLY A 138 0.34 -2.09 11.35
N ILE A 139 0.51 -1.30 12.42
CA ILE A 139 0.42 0.15 12.35
C ILE A 139 1.57 0.78 11.55
N VAL A 140 1.26 1.93 10.92
CA VAL A 140 2.22 2.73 10.13
C VAL A 140 2.39 4.12 10.74
N GLY A 141 1.29 4.74 11.18
CA GLY A 141 1.31 6.09 11.75
C GLY A 141 -0.09 6.71 11.81
N VAL A 142 -0.13 8.02 12.00
CA VAL A 142 -1.36 8.83 12.11
C VAL A 142 -1.30 9.99 11.13
N ILE A 143 -2.41 10.33 10.48
CA ILE A 143 -2.49 11.46 9.56
C ILE A 143 -2.41 12.76 10.37
N ASP A 144 -1.41 13.59 10.09
CA ASP A 144 -1.18 14.87 10.75
C ASP A 144 -1.53 16.10 9.91
N LYS A 145 -1.65 15.92 8.59
CA LYS A 145 -2.07 17.00 7.67
C LYS A 145 -2.76 16.44 6.44
N THR A 146 -3.79 17.14 5.98
CA THR A 146 -4.50 16.80 4.75
C THR A 146 -4.50 17.95 3.76
N SER A 147 -4.52 17.61 2.48
CA SER A 147 -4.74 18.50 1.36
C SER A 147 -5.85 17.96 0.45
N SER A 148 -6.20 18.67 -0.62
CA SER A 148 -7.29 18.27 -1.52
C SER A 148 -7.16 16.83 -2.05
N LYS A 149 -5.92 16.37 -2.43
CA LYS A 149 -5.68 15.07 -3.09
C LYS A 149 -4.71 14.16 -2.34
N TYR A 150 -4.00 14.67 -1.34
CA TYR A 150 -2.96 13.95 -0.62
C TYR A 150 -3.11 14.17 0.87
N CYS A 151 -2.63 13.24 1.67
CA CYS A 151 -2.44 13.43 3.10
C CYS A 151 -1.01 13.09 3.52
N ARG A 152 -0.60 13.65 4.64
CA ARG A 152 0.68 13.38 5.27
C ARG A 152 0.44 12.58 6.54
N VAL A 153 1.22 11.54 6.72
CA VAL A 153 1.18 10.64 7.88
C VAL A 153 2.42 10.91 8.73
N LEU A 154 2.23 11.19 10.00
CA LEU A 154 3.26 11.13 11.02
C LEU A 154 3.61 9.66 11.23
N SER A 155 4.79 9.25 10.77
CA SER A 155 5.23 7.86 10.82
C SER A 155 5.42 7.39 12.27
N ILE A 156 5.20 6.11 12.54
CA ILE A 156 5.61 5.47 13.80
C ILE A 156 7.13 5.63 14.04
N LEU A 157 7.92 5.81 12.97
CA LEU A 157 9.34 6.15 13.00
C LEU A 157 9.55 7.68 13.02
N ASN A 158 8.84 8.39 13.88
CA ASN A 158 9.01 9.82 14.10
C ASN A 158 9.20 10.06 15.59
N SER A 159 10.19 10.88 15.98
CA SER A 159 10.49 11.15 17.39
C SER A 159 9.33 11.81 18.16
N ASN A 160 8.41 12.45 17.43
CA ASN A 160 7.21 13.07 18.01
C ASN A 160 6.01 12.11 18.06
N SER A 161 6.12 10.93 17.44
CA SER A 161 5.03 9.95 17.44
C SER A 161 4.89 9.31 18.82
N LYS A 162 3.66 9.32 19.36
CA LYS A 162 3.27 8.66 20.61
C LYS A 162 2.00 7.88 20.35
N ILE A 163 2.03 6.56 20.51
CA ILE A 163 0.90 5.68 20.24
C ILE A 163 0.66 4.78 21.43
N ASN A 164 -0.59 4.75 21.90
CA ASN A 164 -0.99 3.89 23.01
C ASN A 164 -1.10 2.43 22.57
N VAL A 165 -0.32 1.58 23.23
CA VAL A 165 -0.23 0.15 22.92
C VAL A 165 -0.34 -0.68 24.20
N LYS A 166 -0.47 -2.00 24.05
CA LYS A 166 -0.49 -2.93 25.18
C LYS A 166 0.31 -4.20 24.84
N LEU A 167 0.79 -4.83 25.88
CA LEU A 167 1.28 -6.20 25.84
C LEU A 167 0.09 -7.15 25.67
N LYS A 168 0.06 -7.91 24.56
CA LYS A 168 -1.08 -8.78 24.22
C LYS A 168 -1.36 -9.83 25.31
N LYS A 169 -0.33 -10.36 25.96
CA LYS A 169 -0.44 -11.46 26.92
C LYS A 169 -0.91 -11.01 28.30
N THR A 170 -0.42 -9.87 28.77
CA THR A 170 -0.61 -9.40 30.13
C THR A 170 -1.58 -8.21 30.21
N ASN A 171 -1.98 -7.65 29.07
CA ASN A 171 -2.83 -6.45 28.92
C ASN A 171 -2.29 -5.18 29.62
N HIS A 172 -1.00 -5.11 29.93
CA HIS A 172 -0.42 -3.87 30.44
C HIS A 172 -0.23 -2.85 29.33
N PHE A 173 -0.61 -1.62 29.60
CA PHE A 173 -0.61 -0.51 28.65
C PHE A 173 0.67 0.29 28.78
N GLY A 174 1.10 0.86 27.67
CA GLY A 174 2.23 1.76 27.63
C GLY A 174 2.24 2.59 26.35
N THR A 175 3.24 3.44 26.23
CA THR A 175 3.40 4.39 25.13
C THR A 175 4.51 3.95 24.21
N LEU A 176 4.20 3.82 22.94
CA LEU A 176 5.17 3.55 21.88
C LEU A 176 5.82 4.84 21.43
N SER A 177 7.14 4.85 21.33
CA SER A 177 7.95 5.97 20.83
C SER A 177 9.09 5.44 19.96
N TRP A 178 9.78 6.33 19.25
CA TRP A 178 10.94 5.96 18.44
C TRP A 178 12.15 6.80 18.82
N ASP A 179 13.32 6.15 19.01
CA ASP A 179 14.57 6.77 19.44
C ASP A 179 15.49 7.21 18.29
N SER A 180 15.01 7.11 17.06
CA SER A 180 15.71 7.50 15.82
C SER A 180 16.95 6.67 15.47
N LYS A 181 17.10 5.45 16.03
CA LYS A 181 18.27 4.61 15.78
C LYS A 181 18.07 3.58 14.68
N SER A 182 16.93 2.91 14.67
CA SER A 182 16.67 1.81 13.74
C SER A 182 15.27 1.92 13.11
N ALA A 183 15.15 1.60 11.83
CA ALA A 183 13.87 1.63 11.13
C ALA A 183 12.97 0.43 11.45
N ASP A 184 13.44 -0.56 12.17
CA ASP A 184 12.71 -1.79 12.51
C ASP A 184 12.43 -1.95 14.01
N ILE A 185 12.94 -1.04 14.86
CA ILE A 185 12.79 -1.10 16.32
C ILE A 185 12.19 0.20 16.83
N VAL A 186 11.17 0.08 17.66
CA VAL A 186 10.54 1.18 18.41
C VAL A 186 10.57 0.83 19.90
N GLN A 187 10.43 1.82 20.78
CA GLN A 187 10.46 1.66 22.23
C GLN A 187 9.04 1.71 22.79
N LEU A 188 8.72 0.69 23.62
CA LEU A 188 7.55 0.70 24.48
C LEU A 188 7.99 1.10 25.89
N ASN A 189 7.41 2.20 26.38
CA ASN A 189 7.69 2.80 27.68
C ASN A 189 6.48 2.67 28.60
N ASP A 190 6.61 3.13 29.84
CA ASP A 190 5.54 3.23 30.85
C ASP A 190 5.05 1.86 31.36
N ILE A 191 5.82 0.80 31.22
CA ILE A 191 5.55 -0.54 31.77
C ILE A 191 6.29 -0.69 33.10
N GLN A 192 5.56 -1.00 34.17
CA GLN A 192 6.13 -1.19 35.51
C GLN A 192 7.07 -2.41 35.59
N ASP A 193 8.07 -2.36 36.45
CA ASP A 193 9.09 -3.41 36.64
C ASP A 193 8.53 -4.73 37.21
N LEU A 194 7.34 -4.70 37.80
CA LEU A 194 6.64 -5.88 38.33
C LEU A 194 6.04 -6.79 37.25
N VAL A 195 5.96 -6.31 36.02
CA VAL A 195 5.33 -7.04 34.90
C VAL A 195 6.29 -8.12 34.39
N LYS A 196 5.83 -9.37 34.31
CA LYS A 196 6.61 -10.45 33.71
C LYS A 196 6.66 -10.26 32.19
N LEU A 197 7.84 -9.95 31.66
CA LEU A 197 8.11 -9.81 30.25
C LEU A 197 8.77 -11.08 29.68
N THR A 198 8.38 -11.44 28.46
CA THR A 198 9.01 -12.54 27.72
C THR A 198 9.43 -12.03 26.37
N ILE A 199 10.69 -12.23 25.97
CA ILE A 199 11.15 -11.94 24.61
C ILE A 199 10.29 -12.74 23.63
N GLY A 200 9.82 -12.09 22.55
CA GLY A 200 8.91 -12.66 21.57
C GLY A 200 7.41 -12.41 21.85
N ASP A 201 7.04 -11.91 23.05
CA ASP A 201 5.66 -11.51 23.31
C ASP A 201 5.22 -10.39 22.36
N SER A 202 3.95 -10.45 21.92
CA SER A 202 3.41 -9.51 20.94
C SER A 202 2.91 -8.23 21.60
N VAL A 203 3.15 -7.12 20.93
CA VAL A 203 2.61 -5.79 21.26
C VAL A 203 1.53 -5.43 20.25
N THR A 204 0.42 -4.89 20.71
CA THR A 204 -0.74 -4.49 19.90
C THR A 204 -1.26 -3.12 20.33
N THR A 205 -2.08 -2.47 19.51
CA THR A 205 -2.80 -1.26 19.90
C THR A 205 -3.70 -1.53 21.12
N SER A 206 -3.81 -0.54 21.99
CA SER A 206 -4.58 -0.66 23.24
C SER A 206 -6.10 -0.63 23.04
N GLY A 207 -6.57 0.16 22.07
CA GLY A 207 -7.98 0.51 21.88
C GLY A 207 -8.44 1.69 22.71
N PHE A 208 -7.56 2.31 23.51
CA PHE A 208 -7.85 3.53 24.28
C PHE A 208 -7.69 4.83 23.49
N SER A 209 -7.67 4.73 22.18
CA SER A 209 -7.58 5.87 21.28
C SER A 209 -8.76 5.80 20.30
N SER A 210 -9.33 6.94 19.98
CA SER A 210 -10.31 7.09 18.89
C SER A 210 -9.71 6.82 17.51
N ILE A 211 -8.37 6.74 17.41
CA ILE A 211 -7.62 6.60 16.16
C ILE A 211 -7.50 5.14 15.72
N PHE A 212 -7.15 4.25 16.66
CA PHE A 212 -6.91 2.84 16.36
C PHE A 212 -7.83 1.92 17.15
N PRO A 213 -8.49 0.96 16.49
CA PRO A 213 -9.13 -0.13 17.22
C PRO A 213 -8.12 -0.94 18.03
N ALA A 214 -8.59 -1.65 19.03
CA ALA A 214 -7.77 -2.56 19.83
C ALA A 214 -7.23 -3.72 18.99
N ASN A 215 -6.09 -4.27 19.43
CA ASN A 215 -5.48 -5.49 18.91
C ASN A 215 -4.92 -5.41 17.49
N ILE A 216 -4.69 -4.22 16.91
CA ILE A 216 -3.88 -4.11 15.70
C ILE A 216 -2.43 -4.49 16.04
N PRO A 217 -1.78 -5.39 15.29
CA PRO A 217 -0.40 -5.77 15.55
C PRO A 217 0.56 -4.58 15.44
N VAL A 218 1.60 -4.57 16.27
CA VAL A 218 2.71 -3.61 16.22
C VAL A 218 4.02 -4.32 15.96
N GLY A 219 4.37 -5.25 16.84
CA GLY A 219 5.62 -5.98 16.78
C GLY A 219 5.77 -7.00 17.91
N LYS A 220 6.99 -7.44 18.12
CA LYS A 220 7.37 -8.36 19.20
C LYS A 220 8.48 -7.77 20.06
N ILE A 221 8.46 -8.08 21.34
CA ILE A 221 9.55 -7.74 22.25
C ILE A 221 10.84 -8.40 21.77
N SER A 222 11.86 -7.59 21.48
CA SER A 222 13.20 -8.06 21.11
C SER A 222 14.18 -8.00 22.27
N SER A 223 14.09 -6.96 23.09
CA SER A 223 14.86 -6.80 24.31
C SER A 223 14.14 -5.87 25.29
N TYR A 224 14.56 -5.86 26.53
CA TYR A 224 14.08 -4.90 27.51
C TYR A 224 15.15 -4.62 28.57
N ARG A 225 15.09 -3.43 29.17
CA ARG A 225 15.95 -3.00 30.26
C ARG A 225 15.14 -2.11 31.21
N LEU A 226 15.59 -1.97 32.43
CA LEU A 226 15.05 -0.97 33.34
C LEU A 226 15.55 0.42 32.92
N ASN A 227 14.72 1.44 33.18
CA ASN A 227 15.09 2.83 33.05
C ASN A 227 16.11 3.22 34.15
N ASP A 228 16.56 4.48 34.16
CA ASP A 228 17.57 4.97 35.10
C ASP A 228 17.06 4.95 36.55
N THR A 229 15.76 5.14 36.77
CA THR A 229 15.10 5.11 38.10
C THR A 229 14.79 3.70 38.59
N LYS A 230 14.94 2.69 37.72
CA LYS A 230 14.68 1.25 37.95
C LYS A 230 13.25 0.91 38.38
N ASP A 231 12.29 1.70 37.99
CA ASP A 231 10.85 1.53 38.27
C ASP A 231 10.03 1.18 37.03
N LEU A 232 10.57 1.45 35.84
CA LEU A 232 9.89 1.19 34.57
C LEU A 232 10.78 0.44 33.59
N TYR A 233 10.19 -0.38 32.75
CA TYR A 233 10.87 -0.98 31.62
C TYR A 233 10.90 -0.04 30.43
N VAL A 234 12.05 -0.03 29.72
CA VAL A 234 12.19 0.41 28.33
C VAL A 234 12.31 -0.84 27.49
N ILE A 235 11.32 -1.10 26.66
CA ILE A 235 11.18 -2.35 25.91
C ILE A 235 11.41 -2.06 24.43
N ASP A 236 12.38 -2.70 23.82
CA ASP A 236 12.59 -2.64 22.39
C ASP A 236 11.63 -3.60 21.68
N VAL A 237 10.85 -3.07 20.76
CA VAL A 237 9.83 -3.78 20.01
C VAL A 237 10.23 -3.83 18.55
N LYS A 238 10.50 -5.01 18.03
CA LYS A 238 10.75 -5.24 16.61
C LYS A 238 9.44 -5.22 15.85
N LEU A 239 9.30 -4.28 14.91
CA LEU A 239 8.09 -4.08 14.12
C LEU A 239 7.79 -5.29 13.22
N PHE A 240 6.48 -5.55 12.98
CA PHE A 240 6.05 -6.51 11.95
C PHE A 240 6.11 -5.91 10.56
N ASN A 241 5.93 -4.58 10.44
CA ASN A 241 6.05 -3.86 9.19
C ASN A 241 7.52 -3.63 8.83
N ASP A 242 7.85 -3.81 7.56
CA ASP A 242 9.03 -3.22 6.97
C ASP A 242 8.72 -1.76 6.58
N MET A 243 9.12 -0.82 7.45
CA MET A 243 8.86 0.60 7.26
C MET A 243 9.67 1.22 6.12
N THR A 244 10.68 0.52 5.61
CA THR A 244 11.49 0.97 4.47
C THR A 244 10.86 0.67 3.13
N ASN A 245 9.91 -0.31 3.10
CA ASN A 245 9.26 -0.81 1.90
C ASN A 245 7.74 -0.82 2.06
N LEU A 246 7.13 0.36 2.11
CA LEU A 246 5.68 0.55 2.19
C LEU A 246 5.15 0.97 0.82
N GLU A 247 4.20 0.21 0.28
CA GLU A 247 3.56 0.48 -1.00
C GLU A 247 2.06 0.72 -0.84
N HIS A 248 1.36 -0.20 -0.18
CA HIS A 248 -0.08 -0.16 0.04
C HIS A 248 -0.40 -0.10 1.53
N VAL A 249 -1.29 0.81 1.89
CA VAL A 249 -1.74 1.03 3.26
C VAL A 249 -3.26 1.16 3.31
N TYR A 250 -3.83 1.06 4.49
CA TYR A 250 -5.25 1.31 4.76
C TYR A 250 -5.38 2.45 5.76
N ILE A 251 -6.19 3.44 5.43
CA ILE A 251 -6.54 4.54 6.32
C ILE A 251 -7.76 4.11 7.12
N ILE A 252 -7.67 4.14 8.44
CA ILE A 252 -8.75 3.80 9.36
C ILE A 252 -9.51 5.08 9.68
N LYS A 253 -10.80 5.09 9.36
CA LYS A 253 -11.75 6.12 9.76
C LYS A 253 -12.61 5.57 10.88
N ASN A 254 -12.52 6.18 12.06
CA ASN A 254 -13.52 6.00 13.13
C ASN A 254 -14.71 6.91 12.84
N THR A 255 -15.90 6.35 12.67
CA THR A 255 -17.11 7.14 12.39
C THR A 255 -17.58 7.95 13.58
N ASP A 256 -17.22 7.53 14.79
CA ASP A 256 -17.63 8.16 16.05
C ASP A 256 -16.59 9.15 16.57
N PHE A 257 -15.51 9.39 15.80
CA PHE A 257 -14.39 10.26 16.18
C PHE A 257 -14.85 11.66 16.61
N ASN A 258 -15.69 12.29 15.80
CA ASN A 258 -16.15 13.65 16.08
C ASN A 258 -17.00 13.75 17.35
N GLU A 259 -17.78 12.72 17.67
CA GLU A 259 -18.60 12.66 18.88
C GLU A 259 -17.72 12.50 20.11
N ILE A 260 -16.72 11.62 20.04
CA ILE A 260 -15.76 11.38 21.12
C ILE A 260 -14.87 12.61 21.36
N ASP A 261 -14.39 13.26 20.29
CA ASP A 261 -13.51 14.41 20.37
C ASP A 261 -14.23 15.63 20.96
N ASN A 262 -15.48 15.86 20.57
CA ASN A 262 -16.31 16.93 21.15
C ASN A 262 -16.52 16.79 22.65
N LEU A 263 -16.58 15.57 23.20
CA LEU A 263 -16.69 15.37 24.65
C LEU A 263 -15.42 15.80 25.38
N ASN A 264 -14.25 15.66 24.77
CA ASN A 264 -12.96 16.02 25.37
C ASN A 264 -12.68 17.53 25.31
N GLN A 265 -13.31 18.28 24.38
CA GLN A 265 -13.11 19.73 24.22
C GLN A 265 -13.86 20.58 25.28
N TYR A 266 -14.79 20.00 26.03
CA TYR A 266 -15.53 20.70 27.05
C TYR A 266 -14.84 20.73 28.46
N ASP A 267 -13.68 20.07 28.56
CA ASP A 267 -12.94 19.93 29.85
C ASP A 267 -11.67 20.81 29.90
N GLU A 268 -11.40 21.65 28.87
CA GLU A 268 -10.37 22.70 28.85
C GLU A 268 -11.01 24.10 28.97
#